data_bd19e91089c21446c6c84b5c9423d934
#
_entry.id   bd19e91089c21446c6c84b5c9423d934
#
_cell.length_a   1.000
_cell.length_b   1.000
_cell.length_c   1.000
_cell.angle_alpha   90.00
_cell.angle_beta   90.00
_cell.angle_gamma   90.00
#
_symmetry.space_group_name_H-M   'P 1'
#
loop_
_entity.id
_entity.type
_entity.pdbx_description
1 polymer ?
#
loop_
_entity_poly.entity_id
_entity_poly.type
_entity_poly.pdbx_seq_one_letter_code
_entity_poly.pdbx_strand_id
1 'polypeptide(L)'
;KHVSRMVEDERSRKASMKKDADREIERLLEDQRNERIAWARLESKRILAESREDAIKNVLEEFFDSLEGARKTPEYKKFLARAVPQAAEELGGNVTIRILKADKSLIPPIKGAKVSEDLDALGGAIVETGDGKIRIDLTLETLFEARRDDIRKRIYEKLFGGK
;
A
#
# COMPACT_ATOMS: atom_id res chain seq x y z
N LYS A 1 79.88 -4.26 -23.87
CA LYS A 1 79.11 -3.01 -23.60
C LYS A 1 77.71 -2.99 -24.20
N HIS A 2 77.45 -3.55 -25.39
CA HIS A 2 76.12 -3.51 -26.01
C HIS A 2 75.09 -4.49 -25.34
N VAL A 3 75.57 -5.70 -25.02
CA VAL A 3 74.70 -6.73 -24.33
C VAL A 3 74.36 -6.26 -22.94
N SER A 4 75.19 -5.62 -22.17
CA SER A 4 74.90 -5.12 -20.83
C SER A 4 73.83 -4.01 -20.86
N ARG A 5 73.79 -3.14 -21.85
CA ARG A 5 72.74 -2.13 -22.05
C ARG A 5 71.36 -2.79 -22.40
N MET A 6 71.40 -3.75 -23.31
CA MET A 6 70.12 -4.46 -23.66
C MET A 6 69.51 -5.19 -22.46
N VAL A 7 70.30 -5.80 -21.61
CA VAL A 7 69.83 -6.46 -20.39
C VAL A 7 69.27 -5.45 -19.37
N GLU A 8 69.91 -4.27 -19.25
CA GLU A 8 69.46 -3.19 -18.38
C GLU A 8 68.14 -2.56 -18.87
N ASP A 9 68.01 -2.34 -20.18
CA ASP A 9 66.79 -1.84 -20.81
C ASP A 9 65.63 -2.83 -20.65
N GLU A 10 65.83 -4.13 -20.83
CA GLU A 10 64.86 -5.19 -20.63
C GLU A 10 64.43 -5.30 -19.17
N ARG A 11 65.34 -5.18 -18.21
CA ARG A 11 65.03 -5.15 -16.77
C ARG A 11 64.19 -3.92 -16.41
N SER A 12 64.54 -2.76 -16.94
CA SER A 12 63.77 -1.52 -16.73
C SER A 12 62.37 -1.61 -17.31
N ARG A 13 62.19 -2.14 -18.53
CA ARG A 13 60.89 -2.39 -19.14
C ARG A 13 60.07 -3.36 -18.31
N LYS A 14 60.65 -4.46 -17.86
CA LYS A 14 59.98 -5.45 -17.01
C LYS A 14 59.53 -4.86 -15.69
N ALA A 15 60.32 -4.01 -15.06
CA ALA A 15 60.01 -3.30 -13.83
C ALA A 15 58.82 -2.31 -14.04
N SER A 16 58.85 -1.58 -15.16
CA SER A 16 57.77 -0.65 -15.51
C SER A 16 56.48 -1.40 -15.77
N MET A 17 56.48 -2.46 -16.60
CA MET A 17 55.33 -3.27 -16.89
C MET A 17 54.72 -3.91 -15.61
N LYS A 18 55.56 -4.37 -14.71
CA LYS A 18 55.09 -4.89 -13.40
C LYS A 18 54.41 -3.78 -12.60
N LYS A 19 54.97 -2.60 -12.50
CA LYS A 19 54.43 -1.47 -11.78
C LYS A 19 53.06 -1.02 -12.36
N ASP A 20 52.97 -1.01 -13.68
CA ASP A 20 51.75 -0.63 -14.38
C ASP A 20 50.64 -1.72 -14.19
N ALA A 21 51.00 -3.00 -14.22
CA ALA A 21 50.10 -4.11 -13.91
C ALA A 21 49.64 -4.07 -12.46
N ASP A 22 50.52 -3.81 -11.50
CA ASP A 22 50.17 -3.70 -10.08
C ASP A 22 49.17 -2.54 -9.85
N ARG A 23 49.41 -1.37 -10.50
CA ARG A 23 48.47 -0.24 -10.44
C ARG A 23 47.09 -0.56 -11.04
N GLU A 24 47.07 -1.26 -12.18
CA GLU A 24 45.80 -1.66 -12.80
C GLU A 24 45.04 -2.65 -11.93
N ILE A 25 45.72 -3.59 -11.30
CA ILE A 25 45.13 -4.54 -10.34
C ILE A 25 44.53 -3.78 -9.15
N GLU A 26 45.31 -2.83 -8.55
CA GLU A 26 44.81 -2.02 -7.43
C GLU A 26 43.55 -1.24 -7.84
N ARG A 27 43.52 -0.63 -9.01
CA ARG A 27 42.39 0.10 -9.54
C ARG A 27 41.16 -0.83 -9.74
N LEU A 28 41.35 -1.99 -10.36
CA LEU A 28 40.28 -2.96 -10.57
C LEU A 28 39.70 -3.47 -9.24
N LEU A 29 40.56 -3.69 -8.24
CA LEU A 29 40.12 -4.11 -6.90
C LEU A 29 39.31 -3.02 -6.20
N GLU A 30 39.76 -1.76 -6.34
CA GLU A 30 39.02 -0.63 -5.77
C GLU A 30 37.67 -0.43 -6.44
N ASP A 31 37.61 -0.50 -7.76
CA ASP A 31 36.38 -0.41 -8.53
C ASP A 31 35.41 -1.54 -8.13
N GLN A 32 35.87 -2.79 -8.05
CA GLN A 32 35.04 -3.92 -7.60
C GLN A 32 34.56 -3.74 -6.15
N ARG A 33 35.40 -3.24 -5.26
CA ARG A 33 35.01 -2.96 -3.88
C ARG A 33 33.91 -1.92 -3.81
N ASN A 34 34.07 -0.84 -4.56
CA ASN A 34 33.09 0.26 -4.61
C ASN A 34 31.76 -0.22 -5.18
N GLU A 35 31.79 -1.02 -6.23
CA GLU A 35 30.61 -1.62 -6.83
C GLU A 35 29.86 -2.53 -5.85
N ARG A 36 30.60 -3.39 -5.15
CA ARG A 36 29.99 -4.27 -4.11
C ARG A 36 29.38 -3.47 -2.96
N ILE A 37 30.02 -2.42 -2.51
CA ILE A 37 29.49 -1.54 -1.45
C ILE A 37 28.23 -0.82 -1.93
N ALA A 38 28.24 -0.31 -3.16
CA ALA A 38 27.08 0.35 -3.75
C ALA A 38 25.88 -0.62 -3.87
N TRP A 39 26.16 -1.83 -4.36
CA TRP A 39 25.13 -2.89 -4.44
C TRP A 39 24.59 -3.26 -3.06
N ALA A 40 25.45 -3.49 -2.07
CA ALA A 40 25.01 -3.84 -0.71
C ALA A 40 24.15 -2.74 -0.07
N ARG A 41 24.48 -1.45 -0.33
CA ARG A 41 23.66 -0.32 0.13
C ARG A 41 22.30 -0.27 -0.55
N LEU A 42 22.24 -0.54 -1.85
CA LEU A 42 20.99 -0.61 -2.60
C LEU A 42 20.10 -1.74 -2.09
N GLU A 43 20.67 -2.93 -1.91
CA GLU A 43 19.99 -4.11 -1.42
C GLU A 43 19.44 -3.89 0.01
N SER A 44 20.24 -3.29 0.89
CA SER A 44 19.78 -2.94 2.23
C SER A 44 18.58 -1.98 2.22
N LYS A 45 18.59 -0.97 1.33
CA LYS A 45 17.46 -0.07 1.16
C LYS A 45 16.22 -0.80 0.63
N ARG A 46 16.39 -1.74 -0.32
CA ARG A 46 15.31 -2.56 -0.87
C ARG A 46 14.66 -3.40 0.21
N ILE A 47 15.46 -4.15 0.98
CA ILE A 47 14.96 -4.98 2.07
C ILE A 47 14.20 -4.15 3.11
N LEU A 48 14.72 -2.99 3.47
CA LEU A 48 14.06 -2.10 4.41
C LEU A 48 12.71 -1.58 3.87
N ALA A 49 12.66 -1.22 2.58
CA ALA A 49 11.44 -0.75 1.93
C ALA A 49 10.38 -1.86 1.87
N GLU A 50 10.77 -3.07 1.50
CA GLU A 50 9.88 -4.25 1.47
C GLU A 50 9.34 -4.58 2.87
N SER A 51 10.20 -4.60 3.89
CA SER A 51 9.77 -4.85 5.27
C SER A 51 8.76 -3.80 5.78
N ARG A 52 8.94 -2.54 5.39
CA ARG A 52 7.99 -1.47 5.73
C ARG A 52 6.66 -1.65 5.02
N GLU A 53 6.71 -2.03 3.75
CA GLU A 53 5.50 -2.30 2.95
C GLU A 53 4.71 -3.48 3.53
N ASP A 54 5.39 -4.57 3.89
CA ASP A 54 4.76 -5.74 4.52
C ASP A 54 4.11 -5.38 5.85
N ALA A 55 4.78 -4.55 6.68
CA ALA A 55 4.19 -4.09 7.94
C ALA A 55 2.91 -3.25 7.71
N ILE A 56 2.91 -2.36 6.72
CA ILE A 56 1.72 -1.57 6.38
C ILE A 56 0.58 -2.47 5.88
N LYS A 57 0.91 -3.43 5.02
CA LYS A 57 -0.05 -4.39 4.48
C LYS A 57 -0.71 -5.19 5.59
N ASN A 58 0.06 -5.73 6.52
CA ASN A 58 -0.45 -6.49 7.66
C ASN A 58 -1.42 -5.65 8.51
N VAL A 59 -1.07 -4.39 8.82
CA VAL A 59 -1.94 -3.50 9.59
C VAL A 59 -3.23 -3.17 8.82
N LEU A 60 -3.15 -3.00 7.49
CA LEU A 60 -4.35 -2.77 6.66
C LEU A 60 -5.27 -4.00 6.66
N GLU A 61 -4.71 -5.20 6.59
CA GLU A 61 -5.48 -6.45 6.65
C GLU A 61 -6.16 -6.60 8.02
N GLU A 62 -5.43 -6.42 9.12
CA GLU A 62 -6.00 -6.43 10.47
C GLU A 62 -7.11 -5.37 10.65
N PHE A 63 -6.91 -4.18 10.10
CA PHE A 63 -7.92 -3.13 10.13
C PHE A 63 -9.18 -3.55 9.36
N PHE A 64 -9.01 -4.12 8.16
CA PHE A 64 -10.13 -4.62 7.35
C PHE A 64 -10.91 -5.71 8.10
N ASP A 65 -10.23 -6.68 8.68
CA ASP A 65 -10.84 -7.76 9.45
C ASP A 65 -11.60 -7.24 10.69
N SER A 66 -11.18 -6.10 11.23
CA SER A 66 -11.86 -5.45 12.37
C SER A 66 -13.14 -4.71 11.99
N LEU A 67 -13.41 -4.47 10.69
CA LEU A 67 -14.56 -3.67 10.23
C LEU A 67 -15.91 -4.26 10.65
N GLU A 68 -16.04 -5.58 10.70
CA GLU A 68 -17.27 -6.21 11.18
C GLU A 68 -17.60 -5.79 12.61
N GLY A 69 -16.58 -5.62 13.46
CA GLY A 69 -16.72 -5.13 14.83
C GLY A 69 -17.25 -3.69 14.92
N ALA A 70 -16.99 -2.87 13.90
CA ALA A 70 -17.47 -1.49 13.84
C ALA A 70 -19.00 -1.38 13.87
N ARG A 71 -19.72 -2.39 13.40
CA ARG A 71 -21.19 -2.44 13.43
C ARG A 71 -21.77 -2.28 14.83
N LYS A 72 -21.05 -2.66 15.87
CA LYS A 72 -21.48 -2.55 17.27
C LYS A 72 -21.32 -1.13 17.84
N THR A 73 -20.65 -0.24 17.11
CA THR A 73 -20.33 1.12 17.59
C THR A 73 -21.48 2.10 17.39
N PRO A 74 -21.61 3.12 18.26
CA PRO A 74 -22.59 4.19 18.06
C PRO A 74 -22.38 4.99 16.78
N GLU A 75 -21.13 5.10 16.33
CA GLU A 75 -20.72 5.81 15.11
C GLU A 75 -21.31 5.14 13.87
N TYR A 76 -21.27 3.82 13.80
CA TYR A 76 -21.87 3.06 12.71
C TYR A 76 -23.40 3.26 12.63
N LYS A 77 -24.07 3.27 13.78
CA LYS A 77 -25.53 3.53 13.84
C LYS A 77 -25.86 4.92 13.32
N LYS A 78 -25.10 5.94 13.75
CA LYS A 78 -25.26 7.33 13.29
C LYS A 78 -24.96 7.44 11.79
N PHE A 79 -23.95 6.72 11.31
CA PHE A 79 -23.61 6.69 9.89
C PHE A 79 -24.78 6.17 9.05
N LEU A 80 -25.33 4.98 9.36
CA LEU A 80 -26.46 4.41 8.62
C LEU A 80 -27.69 5.31 8.66
N ALA A 81 -28.03 5.81 9.87
CA ALA A 81 -29.20 6.66 10.06
C ALA A 81 -29.15 7.97 9.25
N ARG A 82 -27.96 8.44 8.87
CA ARG A 82 -27.74 9.64 8.06
C ARG A 82 -27.50 9.34 6.59
N ALA A 83 -26.60 8.41 6.30
CA ALA A 83 -26.11 8.18 4.94
C ALA A 83 -27.16 7.49 4.05
N VAL A 84 -27.94 6.56 4.60
CA VAL A 84 -28.95 5.83 3.82
C VAL A 84 -30.12 6.74 3.38
N PRO A 85 -30.72 7.57 4.24
CA PRO A 85 -31.72 8.54 3.80
C PRO A 85 -31.18 9.56 2.78
N GLN A 86 -29.95 10.04 2.99
CA GLN A 86 -29.30 10.97 2.06
C GLN A 86 -29.12 10.35 0.66
N ALA A 87 -28.65 9.10 0.60
CA ALA A 87 -28.50 8.38 -0.66
C ALA A 87 -29.87 8.11 -1.33
N ALA A 88 -30.91 7.81 -0.56
CA ALA A 88 -32.25 7.62 -1.07
C ALA A 88 -32.84 8.92 -1.66
N GLU A 89 -32.60 10.06 -1.04
CA GLU A 89 -33.00 11.38 -1.54
C GLU A 89 -32.25 11.74 -2.84
N GLU A 90 -30.94 11.49 -2.89
CA GLU A 90 -30.10 11.72 -4.07
C GLU A 90 -30.57 10.91 -5.28
N LEU A 91 -31.08 9.68 -5.06
CA LEU A 91 -31.62 8.82 -6.10
C LEU A 91 -33.12 9.05 -6.42
N GLY A 92 -33.74 10.09 -5.86
CA GLY A 92 -35.12 10.50 -6.17
C GLY A 92 -36.22 9.79 -5.37
N GLY A 93 -35.89 9.09 -4.27
CA GLY A 93 -36.81 8.59 -3.27
C GLY A 93 -37.53 7.27 -3.58
N ASN A 94 -37.63 6.84 -4.84
CA ASN A 94 -38.13 5.51 -5.21
C ASN A 94 -36.97 4.53 -5.36
N VAL A 95 -36.54 3.95 -4.25
CA VAL A 95 -35.32 3.17 -4.15
C VAL A 95 -35.52 1.81 -3.51
N THR A 96 -34.62 0.88 -3.80
CA THR A 96 -34.45 -0.36 -3.05
C THR A 96 -33.21 -0.23 -2.16
N ILE A 97 -33.35 -0.46 -0.88
CA ILE A 97 -32.28 -0.44 0.10
C ILE A 97 -31.95 -1.88 0.47
N ARG A 98 -30.77 -2.34 0.09
CA ARG A 98 -30.26 -3.64 0.49
C ARG A 98 -29.40 -3.47 1.75
N ILE A 99 -29.73 -4.21 2.78
CA ILE A 99 -29.10 -4.10 4.10
C ILE A 99 -29.06 -5.46 4.78
N LEU A 100 -28.15 -5.61 5.74
CA LEU A 100 -28.14 -6.79 6.60
C LEU A 100 -29.40 -6.81 7.49
N LYS A 101 -29.97 -8.00 7.69
CA LYS A 101 -31.14 -8.18 8.55
C LYS A 101 -30.97 -7.57 9.94
N ALA A 102 -29.77 -7.72 10.53
CA ALA A 102 -29.49 -7.20 11.87
C ALA A 102 -29.41 -5.67 11.92
N ASP A 103 -29.17 -5.00 10.80
CA ASP A 103 -28.97 -3.55 10.73
C ASP A 103 -30.24 -2.80 10.28
N LYS A 104 -31.28 -3.51 9.88
CA LYS A 104 -32.54 -2.92 9.40
C LYS A 104 -33.16 -1.92 10.38
N SER A 105 -33.08 -2.20 11.67
CA SER A 105 -33.62 -1.31 12.72
C SER A 105 -32.81 0.00 12.90
N LEU A 106 -31.62 0.11 12.29
CA LEU A 106 -30.75 1.27 12.41
C LEU A 106 -31.09 2.37 11.41
N ILE A 107 -31.87 2.05 10.36
CA ILE A 107 -32.30 3.04 9.38
C ILE A 107 -33.73 3.54 9.71
N PRO A 108 -33.98 4.85 9.56
CA PRO A 108 -35.33 5.38 9.73
C PRO A 108 -36.21 4.96 8.57
N PRO A 109 -37.56 4.94 8.75
CA PRO A 109 -38.49 4.74 7.65
C PRO A 109 -38.30 5.81 6.55
N ILE A 110 -38.14 5.38 5.29
CA ILE A 110 -37.97 6.27 4.15
C ILE A 110 -39.16 6.08 3.20
N LYS A 111 -39.86 7.18 2.93
CA LYS A 111 -41.01 7.18 2.04
C LYS A 111 -40.62 6.76 0.62
N GLY A 112 -41.29 5.76 0.05
CA GLY A 112 -41.02 5.25 -1.28
C GLY A 112 -39.87 4.24 -1.35
N ALA A 113 -39.20 3.94 -0.26
CA ALA A 113 -38.13 2.95 -0.23
C ALA A 113 -38.62 1.54 0.06
N LYS A 114 -38.13 0.58 -0.70
CA LYS A 114 -38.29 -0.87 -0.42
C LYS A 114 -36.99 -1.34 0.27
N VAL A 115 -37.16 -2.01 1.42
CA VAL A 115 -35.99 -2.57 2.14
C VAL A 115 -35.89 -4.07 1.87
N SER A 116 -34.73 -4.52 1.41
CA SER A 116 -34.36 -5.92 1.20
C SER A 116 -33.27 -6.33 2.19
N GLU A 117 -33.42 -7.48 2.83
CA GLU A 117 -32.52 -8.02 3.85
C GLU A 117 -31.52 -9.02 3.26
N ASP A 118 -31.11 -8.81 2.03
CA ASP A 118 -30.27 -9.69 1.21
C ASP A 118 -28.85 -9.18 0.94
N LEU A 119 -28.40 -8.22 1.72
CA LEU A 119 -27.03 -7.71 1.58
C LEU A 119 -26.02 -8.79 2.00
N ASP A 120 -25.05 -9.04 1.13
CA ASP A 120 -23.86 -9.87 1.41
C ASP A 120 -22.63 -8.96 1.51
N ALA A 121 -22.37 -8.46 2.71
CA ALA A 121 -21.26 -7.54 3.02
C ALA A 121 -20.95 -7.58 4.53
N LEU A 122 -19.79 -7.05 4.94
CA LEU A 122 -19.42 -6.91 6.35
C LEU A 122 -20.36 -5.97 7.12
N GLY A 123 -20.97 -5.02 6.43
CA GLY A 123 -21.90 -4.04 6.97
C GLY A 123 -22.20 -2.93 6.00
N GLY A 124 -23.04 -1.97 6.41
CA GLY A 124 -23.45 -0.87 5.53
C GLY A 124 -24.76 -1.15 4.80
N ALA A 125 -24.97 -0.48 3.68
CA ALA A 125 -26.14 -0.64 2.84
C ALA A 125 -25.81 -0.34 1.38
N ILE A 126 -26.58 -0.88 0.45
CA ILE A 126 -26.62 -0.47 -0.95
C ILE A 126 -27.96 0.16 -1.22
N VAL A 127 -27.99 1.36 -1.75
CA VAL A 127 -29.20 2.08 -2.16
C VAL A 127 -29.21 2.13 -3.67
N GLU A 128 -30.24 1.59 -4.30
CA GLU A 128 -30.37 1.54 -5.76
C GLU A 128 -31.71 2.07 -6.22
N THR A 129 -31.74 2.67 -7.42
CA THR A 129 -33.01 3.09 -8.04
C THR A 129 -33.93 1.91 -8.28
N GLY A 130 -35.25 2.15 -8.32
CA GLY A 130 -36.24 1.09 -8.52
C GLY A 130 -36.07 0.29 -9.82
N ASP A 131 -35.38 0.86 -10.82
CA ASP A 131 -34.99 0.17 -12.08
C ASP A 131 -33.60 -0.48 -12.03
N GLY A 132 -32.90 -0.36 -10.90
CA GLY A 132 -31.59 -0.97 -10.66
C GLY A 132 -30.42 -0.39 -11.47
N LYS A 133 -30.62 0.73 -12.19
CA LYS A 133 -29.59 1.30 -13.07
C LYS A 133 -28.51 2.11 -12.34
N ILE A 134 -28.91 2.78 -11.26
CA ILE A 134 -28.01 3.62 -10.47
C ILE A 134 -28.03 3.10 -9.04
N ARG A 135 -26.87 2.97 -8.45
CA ARG A 135 -26.69 2.57 -7.07
C ARG A 135 -25.65 3.39 -6.34
N ILE A 136 -25.88 3.61 -5.07
CA ILE A 136 -24.90 4.17 -4.14
C ILE A 136 -24.52 3.05 -3.17
N ASP A 137 -23.26 2.68 -3.19
CA ASP A 137 -22.72 1.63 -2.35
C ASP A 137 -22.11 2.26 -1.08
N LEU A 138 -22.74 2.00 0.04
CA LEU A 138 -22.34 2.47 1.37
C LEU A 138 -21.86 1.30 2.24
N THR A 139 -21.39 0.20 1.63
CA THR A 139 -20.84 -0.93 2.37
C THR A 139 -19.52 -0.54 3.04
N LEU A 140 -19.21 -1.21 4.14
CA LEU A 140 -17.95 -0.96 4.87
C LEU A 140 -16.74 -1.26 3.99
N GLU A 141 -16.81 -2.26 3.13
CA GLU A 141 -15.79 -2.63 2.17
C GLU A 141 -15.53 -1.50 1.17
N THR A 142 -16.58 -0.97 0.56
CA THR A 142 -16.47 0.15 -0.41
C THR A 142 -15.92 1.41 0.25
N LEU A 143 -16.37 1.72 1.47
CA LEU A 143 -15.87 2.86 2.24
C LEU A 143 -14.41 2.70 2.65
N PHE A 144 -13.99 1.47 2.97
CA PHE A 144 -12.59 1.16 3.25
C PHE A 144 -11.73 1.37 2.02
N GLU A 145 -12.12 0.78 0.88
CA GLU A 145 -11.36 0.93 -0.38
C GLU A 145 -11.27 2.40 -0.82
N ALA A 146 -12.36 3.17 -0.70
CA ALA A 146 -12.34 4.59 -1.02
C ALA A 146 -11.38 5.42 -0.15
N ARG A 147 -11.02 4.93 1.05
CA ARG A 147 -10.13 5.61 1.99
C ARG A 147 -8.82 4.87 2.23
N ARG A 148 -8.57 3.82 1.49
CA ARG A 148 -7.41 2.94 1.69
C ARG A 148 -6.08 3.70 1.66
N ASP A 149 -5.92 4.61 0.73
CA ASP A 149 -4.70 5.40 0.60
C ASP A 149 -4.49 6.35 1.79
N ASP A 150 -5.56 6.99 2.28
CA ASP A 150 -5.51 7.85 3.46
C ASP A 150 -5.17 7.05 4.72
N ILE A 151 -5.77 5.87 4.86
CA ILE A 151 -5.49 4.94 5.98
C ILE A 151 -4.04 4.50 5.91
N ARG A 152 -3.57 4.08 4.73
CA ARG A 152 -2.19 3.67 4.48
C ARG A 152 -1.19 4.77 4.87
N LYS A 153 -1.47 6.01 4.44
CA LYS A 153 -0.63 7.16 4.79
C LYS A 153 -0.54 7.36 6.31
N ARG A 154 -1.66 7.29 7.01
CA ARG A 154 -1.71 7.42 8.47
C ARG A 154 -0.97 6.29 9.18
N ILE A 155 -1.07 5.05 8.67
CA ILE A 155 -0.32 3.91 9.19
C ILE A 155 1.18 4.16 9.03
N TYR A 156 1.61 4.58 7.83
CA TYR A 156 3.01 4.90 7.55
C TYR A 156 3.53 5.98 8.51
N GLU A 157 2.78 7.07 8.68
CA GLU A 157 3.16 8.17 9.57
C GLU A 157 3.27 7.71 11.03
N LYS A 158 2.39 6.83 11.49
CA LYS A 158 2.43 6.29 12.86
C LYS A 158 3.55 5.29 13.09
N LEU A 159 3.84 4.44 12.11
CA LEU A 159 4.87 3.40 12.26
C LEU A 159 6.27 3.92 12.00
N PHE A 160 6.44 4.83 11.05
CA PHE A 160 7.75 5.23 10.53
C PHE A 160 7.97 6.73 10.48
N GLY A 161 6.95 7.54 10.69
CA GLY A 161 7.05 8.99 10.83
C GLY A 161 7.64 9.35 12.17
N GLY A 162 8.93 9.08 12.35
CA GLY A 162 9.67 9.50 13.54
C GLY A 162 9.68 11.01 13.68
N LYS A 163 9.55 11.48 14.93
CA LYS A 163 9.80 12.86 15.34
C LYS A 163 11.23 13.27 15.05
#